data_24a85ee06b13250c84570a97310904f6
#
_entry.id   24a85ee06b13250c84570a97310904f6
#
_cell.length_a   1.000
_cell.length_b   1.000
_cell.length_c   1.000
_cell.angle_alpha   90.00
_cell.angle_beta   90.00
_cell.angle_gamma   90.00
#
_symmetry.space_group_name_H-M   'P 1'
#
loop_
_entity.id
_entity.type
_entity.pdbx_description
1 polymer ?
#
loop_
_entity_poly.entity_id
_entity_poly.type
_entity_poly.pdbx_seq_one_letter_code
_entity_poly.pdbx_strand_id
1 'polypeptide(L)'
;MWLNNYNIYYGNFRDDAFNGEGVFMNTRGDYYFGSWENGVPNGHGFIVFNGMKAYEGEFRDGQKCGNGVEVFPDGDCYKGEFANGQREGKGRYRFAGGAYYDGGMKNSKFDGEGVFEWTNGQKYNGEFNNGKMNGHGTFRFKDGSSYTGYYSNNIKQGEGEYKWNNGSVLQGNWINNKPNGNSTFVTKGFKESLSYQDGTIIGSVVPEM
;
A
#
# COMPACT_ATOMS: atom_id res chain seq x y z
N MET A 1 -27.98 -20.24 -22.23
CA MET A 1 -28.00 -21.70 -21.98
C MET A 1 -28.03 -21.95 -20.47
N TRP A 2 -28.91 -22.82 -19.97
CA TRP A 2 -28.95 -23.26 -18.58
C TRP A 2 -27.89 -24.34 -18.37
N LEU A 3 -26.97 -24.11 -17.44
CA LEU A 3 -25.94 -25.09 -17.06
C LEU A 3 -26.43 -25.89 -15.85
N ASN A 4 -25.85 -27.08 -15.63
CA ASN A 4 -26.10 -27.84 -14.40
C ASN A 4 -25.87 -26.95 -13.16
N ASN A 5 -26.75 -27.03 -12.14
CA ASN A 5 -26.78 -26.23 -10.93
C ASN A 5 -27.33 -24.79 -11.07
N TYR A 6 -28.21 -24.53 -12.06
CA TYR A 6 -28.89 -23.24 -12.26
C TYR A 6 -27.95 -22.06 -12.57
N ASN A 7 -26.72 -22.31 -13.01
CA ASN A 7 -25.86 -21.28 -13.58
C ASN A 7 -26.36 -20.91 -14.97
N ILE A 8 -26.22 -19.66 -15.34
CA ILE A 8 -26.64 -19.12 -16.64
C ILE A 8 -25.43 -18.58 -17.37
N TYR A 9 -25.27 -18.96 -18.63
CA TYR A 9 -24.34 -18.30 -19.55
C TYR A 9 -25.11 -17.82 -20.78
N TYR A 10 -24.83 -16.59 -21.16
CA TYR A 10 -25.30 -15.97 -22.40
C TYR A 10 -24.08 -15.40 -23.14
N GLY A 11 -23.76 -15.95 -24.29
CA GLY A 11 -22.59 -15.55 -25.07
C GLY A 11 -22.25 -16.56 -26.17
N ASN A 12 -21.08 -16.41 -26.73
CA ASN A 12 -20.58 -17.25 -27.82
C ASN A 12 -19.98 -18.55 -27.28
N PHE A 13 -20.05 -19.58 -28.12
CA PHE A 13 -19.46 -20.90 -27.89
C PHE A 13 -18.54 -21.26 -29.05
N ARG A 14 -17.46 -21.94 -28.74
CA ARG A 14 -16.61 -22.67 -29.71
C ARG A 14 -16.17 -23.98 -29.06
N ASP A 15 -16.36 -25.09 -29.79
CA ASP A 15 -16.01 -26.44 -29.31
C ASP A 15 -16.61 -26.74 -27.92
N ASP A 16 -17.90 -26.46 -27.73
CA ASP A 16 -18.67 -26.60 -26.50
C ASP A 16 -18.17 -25.80 -25.29
N ALA A 17 -17.19 -24.91 -25.46
CA ALA A 17 -16.67 -24.04 -24.43
C ALA A 17 -17.12 -22.58 -24.63
N PHE A 18 -17.23 -21.80 -23.54
CA PHE A 18 -17.46 -20.35 -23.61
C PHE A 18 -16.30 -19.71 -24.36
N ASN A 19 -16.61 -18.84 -25.32
CA ASN A 19 -15.61 -18.21 -26.17
C ASN A 19 -16.12 -16.87 -26.68
N GLY A 20 -15.22 -15.87 -26.85
CA GLY A 20 -15.62 -14.53 -27.22
C GLY A 20 -16.31 -13.78 -26.09
N GLU A 21 -17.19 -12.83 -26.40
CA GLU A 21 -17.91 -12.06 -25.40
C GLU A 21 -19.07 -12.85 -24.78
N GLY A 22 -19.23 -12.74 -23.46
CA GLY A 22 -20.31 -13.43 -22.77
C GLY A 22 -20.55 -12.96 -21.34
N VAL A 23 -21.72 -13.34 -20.84
CA VAL A 23 -22.17 -13.07 -19.47
C VAL A 23 -22.37 -14.41 -18.76
N PHE A 24 -21.82 -14.53 -17.59
CA PHE A 24 -22.01 -15.68 -16.69
C PHE A 24 -22.61 -15.21 -15.37
N MET A 25 -23.58 -15.96 -14.86
CA MET A 25 -24.18 -15.74 -13.54
C MET A 25 -24.34 -17.09 -12.84
N ASN A 26 -23.95 -17.17 -11.57
CA ASN A 26 -24.17 -18.35 -10.74
C ASN A 26 -25.27 -18.11 -9.70
N THR A 27 -25.69 -19.18 -9.03
CA THR A 27 -26.74 -19.17 -8.01
C THR A 27 -26.36 -18.41 -6.73
N ARG A 28 -25.10 -18.10 -6.54
CA ARG A 28 -24.61 -17.31 -5.39
C ARG A 28 -24.67 -15.81 -5.68
N GLY A 29 -25.04 -15.40 -6.91
CA GLY A 29 -25.07 -14.00 -7.35
C GLY A 29 -23.70 -13.50 -7.82
N ASP A 30 -22.73 -14.39 -8.06
CA ASP A 30 -21.52 -13.98 -8.77
C ASP A 30 -21.87 -13.75 -10.25
N TYR A 31 -21.38 -12.67 -10.78
CA TYR A 31 -21.65 -12.22 -12.14
C TYR A 31 -20.34 -11.85 -12.83
N TYR A 32 -20.12 -12.38 -14.04
CA TYR A 32 -19.02 -11.98 -14.91
C TYR A 32 -19.55 -11.54 -16.27
N PHE A 33 -19.04 -10.45 -16.76
CA PHE A 33 -19.22 -9.97 -18.12
C PHE A 33 -17.86 -9.68 -18.75
N GLY A 34 -17.58 -10.20 -19.93
CA GLY A 34 -16.34 -9.94 -20.64
C GLY A 34 -15.94 -11.06 -21.59
N SER A 35 -14.67 -11.06 -21.93
CA SER A 35 -14.08 -11.99 -22.90
C SER A 35 -13.79 -13.35 -22.27
N TRP A 36 -14.04 -14.40 -23.05
CA TRP A 36 -13.88 -15.80 -22.70
C TRP A 36 -13.00 -16.52 -23.71
N GLU A 37 -12.19 -17.43 -23.26
CA GLU A 37 -11.44 -18.36 -24.08
C GLU A 37 -11.41 -19.74 -23.43
N ASN A 38 -11.79 -20.79 -24.19
CA ASN A 38 -11.82 -22.18 -23.73
C ASN A 38 -12.52 -22.38 -22.37
N GLY A 39 -13.63 -21.68 -22.13
CA GLY A 39 -14.46 -21.82 -20.93
C GLY A 39 -14.01 -21.01 -19.72
N VAL A 40 -12.94 -20.21 -19.82
CA VAL A 40 -12.44 -19.35 -18.73
C VAL A 40 -12.37 -17.89 -19.15
N PRO A 41 -12.49 -16.93 -18.18
CA PRO A 41 -12.24 -15.51 -18.42
C PRO A 41 -10.84 -15.28 -19.01
N ASN A 42 -10.76 -14.62 -20.16
CA ASN A 42 -9.50 -14.30 -20.84
C ASN A 42 -9.68 -13.04 -21.69
N GLY A 43 -8.91 -12.01 -21.43
CA GLY A 43 -9.07 -10.67 -21.98
C GLY A 43 -9.70 -9.72 -20.97
N HIS A 44 -10.37 -8.68 -21.44
CA HIS A 44 -11.01 -7.68 -20.55
C HIS A 44 -12.34 -8.19 -20.00
N GLY A 45 -12.59 -7.90 -18.72
CA GLY A 45 -13.87 -8.28 -18.10
C GLY A 45 -14.16 -7.56 -16.79
N PHE A 46 -15.41 -7.70 -16.39
CA PHE A 46 -15.96 -7.18 -15.14
C PHE A 46 -16.57 -8.33 -14.34
N ILE A 47 -16.21 -8.45 -13.07
CA ILE A 47 -16.77 -9.46 -12.17
C ILE A 47 -17.31 -8.82 -10.90
N VAL A 48 -18.45 -9.29 -10.44
CA VAL A 48 -19.01 -8.99 -9.12
C VAL A 48 -19.17 -10.30 -8.34
N PHE A 49 -18.67 -10.33 -7.13
CA PHE A 49 -18.80 -11.46 -6.21
C PHE A 49 -19.90 -11.17 -5.20
N ASN A 50 -20.98 -11.94 -5.23
CA ASN A 50 -22.11 -11.85 -4.27
C ASN A 50 -22.59 -10.40 -4.02
N GLY A 51 -22.59 -9.56 -5.07
CA GLY A 51 -23.04 -8.18 -5.02
C GLY A 51 -22.16 -7.21 -4.19
N MET A 52 -21.04 -7.66 -3.64
CA MET A 52 -20.27 -6.87 -2.66
C MET A 52 -18.86 -6.51 -3.09
N LYS A 53 -18.19 -7.36 -3.86
CA LYS A 53 -16.84 -7.12 -4.36
C LYS A 53 -16.85 -7.08 -5.87
N ALA A 54 -16.25 -6.06 -6.47
CA ALA A 54 -16.18 -5.92 -7.92
C ALA A 54 -14.72 -5.80 -8.39
N TYR A 55 -14.45 -6.30 -9.58
CA TYR A 55 -13.21 -6.06 -10.30
C TYR A 55 -13.50 -5.82 -11.77
N GLU A 56 -12.84 -4.84 -12.34
CA GLU A 56 -12.80 -4.54 -13.76
C GLU A 56 -11.35 -4.47 -14.22
N GLY A 57 -10.99 -5.22 -15.25
CA GLY A 57 -9.63 -5.26 -15.77
C GLY A 57 -9.36 -6.48 -16.62
N GLU A 58 -8.08 -6.79 -16.77
CA GLU A 58 -7.61 -7.88 -17.59
C GLU A 58 -7.66 -9.22 -16.85
N PHE A 59 -7.97 -10.27 -17.60
CA PHE A 59 -7.93 -11.67 -17.16
C PHE A 59 -7.05 -12.49 -18.09
N ARG A 60 -6.35 -13.45 -17.51
CA ARG A 60 -5.63 -14.50 -18.24
C ARG A 60 -5.84 -15.82 -17.52
N ASP A 61 -6.29 -16.85 -18.25
CA ASP A 61 -6.58 -18.18 -17.70
C ASP A 61 -7.45 -18.13 -16.43
N GLY A 62 -8.49 -17.26 -16.44
CA GLY A 62 -9.42 -17.09 -15.33
C GLY A 62 -8.89 -16.26 -14.16
N GLN A 63 -7.65 -15.75 -14.22
CA GLN A 63 -7.04 -14.99 -13.15
C GLN A 63 -6.88 -13.51 -13.52
N LYS A 64 -7.07 -12.60 -12.56
CA LYS A 64 -6.79 -11.18 -12.73
C LYS A 64 -5.33 -10.97 -13.09
N CYS A 65 -5.04 -10.18 -14.12
CA CYS A 65 -3.71 -9.82 -14.56
C CYS A 65 -3.70 -8.39 -15.11
N GLY A 66 -2.51 -7.89 -15.54
CA GLY A 66 -2.41 -6.57 -16.13
C GLY A 66 -2.97 -5.46 -15.25
N ASN A 67 -3.60 -4.46 -15.84
CA ASN A 67 -4.19 -3.36 -15.10
C ASN A 67 -5.66 -3.60 -14.78
N GLY A 68 -6.07 -3.18 -13.58
CA GLY A 68 -7.47 -3.28 -13.16
C GLY A 68 -7.83 -2.40 -11.99
N VAL A 69 -9.12 -2.37 -11.72
CA VAL A 69 -9.73 -1.70 -10.57
C VAL A 69 -10.49 -2.73 -9.75
N GLU A 70 -10.23 -2.78 -8.46
CA GLU A 70 -10.91 -3.65 -7.50
C GLU A 70 -11.59 -2.80 -6.43
N VAL A 71 -12.90 -3.00 -6.24
CA VAL A 71 -13.71 -2.34 -5.20
C VAL A 71 -14.10 -3.38 -4.16
N PHE A 72 -13.95 -3.05 -2.90
CA PHE A 72 -14.21 -3.93 -1.76
C PHE A 72 -15.54 -3.58 -1.08
N PRO A 73 -16.11 -4.54 -0.33
CA PRO A 73 -17.41 -4.34 0.34
C PRO A 73 -17.45 -3.19 1.34
N ASP A 74 -16.31 -2.87 1.96
CA ASP A 74 -16.14 -1.78 2.91
C ASP A 74 -15.97 -0.40 2.27
N GLY A 75 -15.92 -0.35 0.93
CA GLY A 75 -15.73 0.86 0.13
C GLY A 75 -14.28 1.19 -0.19
N ASP A 76 -13.35 0.34 0.22
CA ASP A 76 -11.97 0.43 -0.24
C ASP A 76 -11.88 0.22 -1.76
N CYS A 77 -10.87 0.79 -2.38
CA CYS A 77 -10.64 0.66 -3.82
C CYS A 77 -9.15 0.55 -4.12
N TYR A 78 -8.79 -0.40 -4.97
CA TYR A 78 -7.46 -0.50 -5.54
C TYR A 78 -7.52 -0.29 -7.05
N LYS A 79 -6.59 0.50 -7.57
CA LYS A 79 -6.33 0.67 -9.01
C LYS A 79 -4.86 0.47 -9.28
N GLY A 80 -4.52 -0.51 -10.10
CA GLY A 80 -3.11 -0.84 -10.39
C GLY A 80 -2.94 -2.18 -11.07
N GLU A 81 -1.74 -2.71 -10.95
CA GLU A 81 -1.32 -3.93 -11.58
C GLU A 81 -1.73 -5.18 -10.80
N PHE A 82 -2.01 -6.25 -11.53
CA PHE A 82 -2.35 -7.58 -11.02
C PHE A 82 -1.49 -8.63 -11.71
N ALA A 83 -1.13 -9.66 -10.95
CA ALA A 83 -0.54 -10.89 -11.48
C ALA A 83 -1.05 -12.09 -10.69
N ASN A 84 -1.43 -13.18 -11.38
CA ASN A 84 -1.92 -14.41 -10.76
C ASN A 84 -3.04 -14.17 -9.73
N GLY A 85 -3.97 -13.27 -10.04
CA GLY A 85 -5.11 -12.93 -9.20
C GLY A 85 -4.81 -12.00 -8.03
N GLN A 86 -3.56 -11.61 -7.81
CA GLN A 86 -3.13 -10.76 -6.70
C GLN A 86 -2.74 -9.36 -7.18
N ARG A 87 -2.86 -8.35 -6.30
CA ARG A 87 -2.30 -7.02 -6.55
C ARG A 87 -0.79 -7.13 -6.51
N GLU A 88 -0.15 -6.69 -7.58
CA GLU A 88 1.30 -6.81 -7.81
C GLU A 88 1.79 -5.54 -8.53
N GLY A 89 3.10 -5.27 -8.55
CA GLY A 89 3.64 -4.13 -9.28
C GLY A 89 3.24 -2.79 -8.65
N LYS A 90 2.84 -1.81 -9.46
CA LYS A 90 2.47 -0.47 -8.98
C LYS A 90 0.97 -0.28 -8.92
N GLY A 91 0.52 0.46 -7.90
CA GLY A 91 -0.89 0.81 -7.81
C GLY A 91 -1.22 1.77 -6.68
N ARG A 92 -2.47 2.23 -6.71
CA ARG A 92 -3.04 3.09 -5.68
C ARG A 92 -4.13 2.36 -4.94
N TYR A 93 -4.01 2.29 -3.63
CA TYR A 93 -5.03 1.79 -2.72
C TYR A 93 -5.66 2.97 -1.98
N ARG A 94 -6.96 3.14 -2.10
CA ARG A 94 -7.74 4.15 -1.40
C ARG A 94 -8.62 3.46 -0.39
N PHE A 95 -8.47 3.84 0.86
CA PHE A 95 -9.34 3.39 1.95
C PHE A 95 -10.66 4.17 1.95
N ALA A 96 -11.74 3.52 2.33
CA ALA A 96 -13.08 4.15 2.41
C ALA A 96 -13.07 5.38 3.34
N GLY A 97 -12.25 5.35 4.39
CA GLY A 97 -12.03 6.48 5.30
C GLY A 97 -11.26 7.67 4.71
N GLY A 98 -10.78 7.57 3.46
CA GLY A 98 -10.12 8.66 2.73
C GLY A 98 -8.59 8.67 2.78
N ALA A 99 -7.95 7.83 3.59
CA ALA A 99 -6.51 7.59 3.50
C ALA A 99 -6.16 6.92 2.16
N TYR A 100 -4.93 7.05 1.71
CA TYR A 100 -4.49 6.32 0.51
C TYR A 100 -3.03 5.89 0.60
N TYR A 101 -2.72 4.87 -0.16
CA TYR A 101 -1.37 4.41 -0.47
C TYR A 101 -1.15 4.49 -1.99
N ASP A 102 0.02 4.96 -2.41
CA ASP A 102 0.46 5.00 -3.81
C ASP A 102 1.88 4.45 -3.88
N GLY A 103 2.08 3.31 -4.50
CA GLY A 103 3.39 2.66 -4.50
C GLY A 103 3.39 1.21 -4.95
N GLY A 104 4.43 0.50 -4.54
CA GLY A 104 4.63 -0.91 -4.86
C GLY A 104 3.69 -1.85 -4.12
N MET A 105 3.30 -2.90 -4.78
CA MET A 105 2.48 -4.00 -4.25
C MET A 105 3.17 -5.33 -4.52
N LYS A 106 3.10 -6.23 -3.56
CA LYS A 106 3.56 -7.61 -3.71
C LYS A 106 2.67 -8.54 -2.91
N ASN A 107 2.15 -9.60 -3.55
CA ASN A 107 1.23 -10.54 -2.92
C ASN A 107 0.08 -9.82 -2.18
N SER A 108 -0.50 -8.79 -2.81
CA SER A 108 -1.59 -7.96 -2.27
C SER A 108 -1.25 -7.14 -1.02
N LYS A 109 0.04 -6.92 -0.72
CA LYS A 109 0.53 -6.07 0.38
C LYS A 109 1.36 -4.92 -0.16
N PHE A 110 1.44 -3.81 0.59
CA PHE A 110 2.37 -2.72 0.28
C PHE A 110 3.81 -3.24 0.39
N ASP A 111 4.63 -3.02 -0.65
CA ASP A 111 5.99 -3.54 -0.72
C ASP A 111 6.82 -2.69 -1.69
N GLY A 112 8.08 -2.40 -1.34
CA GLY A 112 8.91 -1.47 -2.09
C GLY A 112 8.62 -0.01 -1.77
N GLU A 113 8.99 0.89 -2.66
CA GLU A 113 8.78 2.32 -2.51
C GLU A 113 7.31 2.70 -2.58
N GLY A 114 6.88 3.60 -1.69
CA GLY A 114 5.52 4.10 -1.70
C GLY A 114 5.27 5.31 -0.81
N VAL A 115 4.11 5.90 -1.01
CA VAL A 115 3.60 7.03 -0.25
C VAL A 115 2.31 6.61 0.42
N PHE A 116 2.24 6.74 1.74
CA PHE A 116 1.01 6.59 2.50
C PHE A 116 0.59 7.95 3.07
N GLU A 117 -0.65 8.35 2.82
CA GLU A 117 -1.22 9.58 3.37
C GLU A 117 -2.45 9.27 4.21
N TRP A 118 -2.40 9.68 5.49
CA TRP A 118 -3.48 9.53 6.43
C TRP A 118 -4.47 10.70 6.32
N THR A 119 -5.70 10.47 6.69
CA THR A 119 -6.78 11.48 6.66
C THR A 119 -6.53 12.68 7.56
N ASN A 120 -5.67 12.56 8.54
CA ASN A 120 -5.27 13.65 9.43
C ASN A 120 -4.14 14.54 8.86
N GLY A 121 -3.71 14.27 7.61
CA GLY A 121 -2.65 14.99 6.90
C GLY A 121 -1.23 14.54 7.21
N GLN A 122 -1.05 13.49 8.03
CA GLN A 122 0.25 12.82 8.15
C GLN A 122 0.60 12.10 6.86
N LYS A 123 1.90 11.97 6.58
CA LYS A 123 2.38 11.32 5.35
C LYS A 123 3.68 10.60 5.58
N TYR A 124 3.76 9.38 5.07
CA TYR A 124 5.01 8.64 4.95
C TYR A 124 5.40 8.49 3.48
N ASN A 125 6.65 8.71 3.18
CA ASN A 125 7.24 8.47 1.87
C ASN A 125 8.53 7.67 2.08
N GLY A 126 8.57 6.45 1.61
CA GLY A 126 9.70 5.56 1.80
C GLY A 126 9.38 4.10 1.51
N GLU A 127 10.21 3.23 2.03
CA GLU A 127 10.15 1.80 1.77
C GLU A 127 9.12 1.09 2.65
N PHE A 128 8.46 0.11 2.05
CA PHE A 128 7.54 -0.82 2.70
C PHE A 128 8.00 -2.25 2.49
N ASN A 129 7.74 -3.09 3.48
CA ASN A 129 7.88 -4.53 3.37
C ASN A 129 6.71 -5.21 4.07
N ASN A 130 5.98 -6.08 3.33
CA ASN A 130 4.81 -6.79 3.84
C ASN A 130 3.78 -5.87 4.55
N GLY A 131 3.51 -4.68 4.00
CA GLY A 131 2.52 -3.73 4.51
C GLY A 131 3.02 -2.84 5.66
N LYS A 132 4.30 -2.89 6.02
CA LYS A 132 4.89 -2.10 7.11
C LYS A 132 5.97 -1.17 6.58
N MET A 133 6.10 0.03 7.17
CA MET A 133 7.26 0.89 6.93
C MET A 133 8.53 0.11 7.31
N ASN A 134 9.48 0.00 6.39
CA ASN A 134 10.70 -0.77 6.57
C ASN A 134 11.77 -0.23 5.62
N GLY A 135 13.02 -0.11 6.04
CA GLY A 135 14.05 0.56 5.27
C GLY A 135 14.05 2.07 5.49
N HIS A 136 14.50 2.85 4.51
CA HIS A 136 14.62 4.30 4.64
C HIS A 136 13.32 5.02 4.26
N GLY A 137 12.98 6.08 5.01
CA GLY A 137 11.80 6.89 4.68
C GLY A 137 11.67 8.17 5.48
N THR A 138 10.75 9.02 5.03
CA THR A 138 10.41 10.29 5.67
C THR A 138 8.96 10.26 6.13
N PHE A 139 8.74 10.44 7.41
CA PHE A 139 7.42 10.64 8.01
C PHE A 139 7.22 12.13 8.31
N ARG A 140 6.16 12.72 7.77
CA ARG A 140 5.73 14.10 8.07
C ARG A 140 4.53 14.07 9.02
N PHE A 141 4.67 14.75 10.13
CA PHE A 141 3.63 14.86 11.14
C PHE A 141 2.66 16.03 10.83
N LYS A 142 1.49 15.99 11.44
CA LYS A 142 0.45 17.01 11.25
C LYS A 142 0.91 18.43 11.66
N ASP A 143 1.80 18.52 12.64
CA ASP A 143 2.34 19.78 13.15
C ASP A 143 3.45 20.40 12.25
N GLY A 144 3.78 19.73 11.14
CA GLY A 144 4.83 20.11 10.21
C GLY A 144 6.22 19.59 10.57
N SER A 145 6.38 18.93 11.71
CA SER A 145 7.63 18.23 12.02
C SER A 145 7.81 17.00 11.12
N SER A 146 9.03 16.48 11.04
CA SER A 146 9.32 15.31 10.24
C SER A 146 10.42 14.44 10.87
N TYR A 147 10.36 13.15 10.55
CA TYR A 147 11.47 12.22 10.78
C TYR A 147 11.90 11.64 9.46
N THR A 148 13.19 11.68 9.17
CA THR A 148 13.82 11.02 8.03
C THR A 148 14.89 10.06 8.54
N GLY A 149 14.79 8.79 8.20
CA GLY A 149 15.72 7.78 8.68
C GLY A 149 15.21 6.36 8.46
N TYR A 150 15.82 5.43 9.17
CA TYR A 150 15.50 4.02 9.03
C TYR A 150 14.31 3.59 9.89
N TYR A 151 13.55 2.65 9.34
CA TYR A 151 12.42 1.98 9.95
C TYR A 151 12.61 0.46 9.93
N SER A 152 12.15 -0.19 10.96
CA SER A 152 11.99 -1.65 11.01
C SER A 152 10.60 -1.96 11.56
N ASN A 153 9.73 -2.56 10.73
CA ASN A 153 8.37 -2.95 11.12
C ASN A 153 7.56 -1.80 11.76
N ASN A 154 7.50 -0.62 11.12
CA ASN A 154 6.84 0.61 11.58
C ASN A 154 7.54 1.33 12.77
N ILE A 155 8.71 0.88 13.18
CA ILE A 155 9.46 1.42 14.33
C ILE A 155 10.69 2.16 13.81
N LYS A 156 10.92 3.40 14.27
CA LYS A 156 12.17 4.12 14.00
C LYS A 156 13.35 3.35 14.62
N GLN A 157 14.33 3.03 13.78
CA GLN A 157 15.46 2.18 14.17
C GLN A 157 16.69 2.55 13.36
N GLY A 158 17.87 2.70 14.02
CA GLY A 158 19.09 3.10 13.33
C GLY A 158 19.22 4.60 13.16
N GLU A 159 20.04 5.04 12.22
CA GLU A 159 20.31 6.47 11.99
C GLU A 159 19.07 7.21 11.47
N GLY A 160 18.89 8.43 11.97
CA GLY A 160 17.79 9.27 11.53
C GLY A 160 17.89 10.70 12.04
N GLU A 161 17.10 11.55 11.40
CA GLU A 161 16.96 12.95 11.67
C GLU A 161 15.51 13.29 12.03
N TYR A 162 15.30 13.91 13.16
CA TYR A 162 14.02 14.52 13.52
C TYR A 162 14.12 16.03 13.38
N LYS A 163 13.26 16.63 12.57
CA LYS A 163 13.16 18.07 12.36
C LYS A 163 11.84 18.58 12.93
N TRP A 164 11.92 19.47 13.89
CA TRP A 164 10.76 20.17 14.47
C TRP A 164 10.22 21.23 13.52
N ASN A 165 8.97 21.63 13.72
CA ASN A 165 8.31 22.69 12.96
C ASN A 165 8.98 24.06 13.14
N ASN A 166 9.70 24.30 14.25
CA ASN A 166 10.49 25.50 14.50
C ASN A 166 11.85 25.51 13.77
N GLY A 167 12.17 24.43 13.03
CA GLY A 167 13.40 24.27 12.28
C GLY A 167 14.57 23.66 13.07
N SER A 168 14.41 23.38 14.38
CA SER A 168 15.40 22.61 15.13
C SER A 168 15.52 21.20 14.59
N VAL A 169 16.69 20.60 14.71
CA VAL A 169 17.02 19.26 14.18
C VAL A 169 17.72 18.45 15.25
N LEU A 170 17.35 17.18 15.39
CA LEU A 170 18.06 16.17 16.14
C LEU A 170 18.50 15.07 15.20
N GLN A 171 19.80 14.89 15.05
CA GLN A 171 20.39 13.85 14.21
C GLN A 171 21.16 12.84 15.07
N GLY A 172 20.83 11.57 14.96
CA GLY A 172 21.48 10.54 15.75
C GLY A 172 20.89 9.15 15.52
N ASN A 173 21.16 8.25 16.45
CA ASN A 173 20.64 6.89 16.39
C ASN A 173 19.32 6.75 17.15
N TRP A 174 18.46 5.87 16.65
CA TRP A 174 17.12 5.61 17.17
C TRP A 174 16.94 4.13 17.48
N ILE A 175 16.38 3.84 18.62
CA ILE A 175 15.99 2.49 19.03
C ILE A 175 14.55 2.55 19.56
N ASN A 176 13.66 1.69 19.02
CA ASN A 176 12.26 1.59 19.45
C ASN A 176 11.55 2.96 19.49
N ASN A 177 11.65 3.74 18.39
CA ASN A 177 11.09 5.08 18.23
C ASN A 177 11.70 6.19 19.09
N LYS A 178 12.74 5.91 19.88
CA LYS A 178 13.38 6.86 20.79
C LYS A 178 14.82 7.14 20.37
N PRO A 179 15.32 8.37 20.53
CA PRO A 179 16.74 8.65 20.35
C PRO A 179 17.55 7.86 21.38
N ASN A 180 18.69 7.31 20.96
CA ASN A 180 19.56 6.52 21.80
C ASN A 180 21.03 6.67 21.38
N GLY A 181 21.94 6.77 22.33
CA GLY A 181 23.35 7.07 22.08
C GLY A 181 23.61 8.55 21.78
N ASN A 182 24.72 8.82 21.12
CA ASN A 182 25.12 10.18 20.82
C ASN A 182 24.32 10.77 19.66
N SER A 183 23.89 12.00 19.84
CA SER A 183 23.09 12.74 18.85
C SER A 183 23.58 14.19 18.76
N THR A 184 23.39 14.82 17.61
CA THR A 184 23.65 16.24 17.40
C THR A 184 22.32 16.98 17.38
N PHE A 185 22.16 17.93 18.26
CA PHE A 185 21.04 18.87 18.26
C PHE A 185 21.47 20.20 17.66
N VAL A 186 20.69 20.71 16.71
CA VAL A 186 20.94 21.99 16.04
C VAL A 186 19.66 22.83 16.12
N THR A 187 19.82 24.09 16.53
CA THR A 187 18.79 25.11 16.48
C THR A 187 19.43 26.44 16.10
N LYS A 188 18.65 27.52 15.89
CA LYS A 188 19.09 28.84 15.40
C LYS A 188 20.47 29.25 15.93
N GLY A 189 21.55 28.92 15.21
CA GLY A 189 22.92 29.29 15.53
C GLY A 189 23.58 28.54 16.71
N PHE A 190 22.91 27.55 17.26
CA PHE A 190 23.39 26.74 18.36
C PHE A 190 23.49 25.26 17.96
N LYS A 191 24.60 24.61 18.30
CA LYS A 191 24.82 23.16 18.07
C LYS A 191 25.33 22.53 19.36
N GLU A 192 24.72 21.43 19.74
CA GLU A 192 25.05 20.70 20.96
C GLU A 192 25.13 19.19 20.67
N SER A 193 26.06 18.50 21.33
CA SER A 193 26.12 17.06 21.35
C SER A 193 25.40 16.54 22.59
N LEU A 194 24.39 15.70 22.38
CA LEU A 194 23.54 15.12 23.42
C LEU A 194 23.75 13.62 23.46
N SER A 195 23.79 13.05 24.67
CA SER A 195 23.77 11.61 24.86
C SER A 195 22.42 11.17 25.40
N TYR A 196 21.81 10.18 24.77
CA TYR A 196 20.49 9.66 25.10
C TYR A 196 20.56 8.21 25.57
N GLN A 197 19.73 7.86 26.53
CA GLN A 197 19.40 6.50 26.88
C GLN A 197 17.88 6.38 26.94
N ASP A 198 17.30 5.49 26.11
CA ASP A 198 15.85 5.26 26.01
C ASP A 198 15.01 6.53 25.85
N GLY A 199 15.52 7.51 25.10
CA GLY A 199 14.86 8.79 24.84
C GLY A 199 15.07 9.84 25.93
N THR A 200 15.83 9.56 26.98
CA THR A 200 16.15 10.49 28.05
C THR A 200 17.58 11.04 27.84
N ILE A 201 17.77 12.35 27.96
CA ILE A 201 19.11 12.97 27.92
C ILE A 201 19.85 12.57 29.20
N ILE A 202 21.00 11.92 29.03
CA ILE A 202 21.90 11.51 30.14
C ILE A 202 23.20 12.34 30.20
N GLY A 203 23.46 13.14 29.17
CA GLY A 203 24.64 13.99 29.09
C GLY A 203 24.55 14.98 27.94
N SER A 204 25.25 16.10 28.08
CA SER A 204 25.43 17.08 27.02
C SER A 204 26.89 17.59 27.02
N VAL A 205 27.39 17.85 25.80
CA VAL A 205 28.66 18.55 25.59
C VAL A 205 28.38 19.76 24.72
N VAL A 206 28.48 20.93 25.32
CA VAL A 206 28.47 22.20 24.56
C VAL A 206 29.85 22.35 23.93
N PRO A 207 29.98 22.50 22.59
CA PRO A 207 31.27 22.83 21.99
C PRO A 207 31.80 24.13 22.59
N GLU A 208 33.04 24.16 23.01
CA GLU A 208 33.72 25.41 23.33
C GLU A 208 33.64 26.32 22.10
N MET A 209 33.25 27.57 22.33
CA MET A 209 33.17 28.62 21.30
C MET A 209 34.57 29.06 20.85
#